data_4c238e4223ad85d2e8d8990d352a1d36
#
_entry.id   4c238e4223ad85d2e8d8990d352a1d36
#
_cell.length_a   1.000
_cell.length_b   1.000
_cell.length_c   1.000
_cell.angle_alpha   90.00
_cell.angle_beta   90.00
_cell.angle_gamma   90.00
#
_symmetry.space_group_name_H-M   'P 1'
#
loop_
_entity.id
_entity.type
_entity.pdbx_description
1 polymer ?
#
loop_
_entity_poly.entity_id
_entity_poly.type
_entity_poly.pdbx_seq_one_letter_code
_entity_poly.pdbx_strand_id
1 'polypeptide(L)'
;DDAAGEAFDKVARAIGLGYPGGPKIEKVSHEGNPHAMEFPRAKIADGPYDFSFSGVKSAVLNYINGCKMKGIEYNRADIAASFQKAVTDVLVDNAMHAVKEYGLNKFAIAGGVASNSSLRAAMKQACEKNEIEFYYPSPIFCTDNAAMIGVAAVSYTHLRAHETRGI
;
A
#
# COMPACT_ATOMS: atom_id res chain seq x y z
N ASP A 1 -5.87 0.43 -14.15
CA ASP A 1 -4.79 1.13 -13.50
C ASP A 1 -4.02 0.18 -12.58
N ASP A 2 -2.73 0.47 -12.28
CA ASP A 2 -1.92 -0.41 -11.44
C ASP A 2 -2.38 -0.36 -9.98
N ALA A 3 -2.59 -1.52 -9.36
CA ALA A 3 -2.73 -1.63 -7.91
C ALA A 3 -1.38 -1.36 -7.20
N ALA A 4 -1.43 -0.97 -5.92
CA ALA A 4 -0.20 -0.66 -5.16
C ALA A 4 0.83 -1.80 -5.20
N GLY A 5 0.40 -3.05 -4.93
CA GLY A 5 1.29 -4.22 -4.98
C GLY A 5 1.93 -4.43 -6.35
N GLU A 6 1.17 -4.25 -7.42
CA GLU A 6 1.66 -4.34 -8.80
C GLU A 6 2.70 -3.24 -9.11
N ALA A 7 2.47 -2.02 -8.61
CA ALA A 7 3.44 -0.94 -8.76
C ALA A 7 4.75 -1.26 -8.02
N PHE A 8 4.69 -1.84 -6.80
CA PHE A 8 5.88 -2.33 -6.09
C PHE A 8 6.65 -3.37 -6.89
N ASP A 9 5.97 -4.35 -7.50
CA ASP A 9 6.61 -5.40 -8.30
C ASP A 9 7.29 -4.85 -9.55
N LYS A 10 6.62 -3.92 -10.26
CA LYS A 10 7.14 -3.29 -11.46
C LYS A 10 8.36 -2.41 -11.16
N VAL A 11 8.31 -1.61 -10.10
CA VAL A 11 9.43 -0.74 -9.67
C VAL A 11 10.61 -1.60 -9.18
N ALA A 12 10.37 -2.62 -8.35
CA ALA A 12 11.41 -3.53 -7.89
C ALA A 12 12.18 -4.17 -9.05
N ARG A 13 11.45 -4.61 -10.09
CA ARG A 13 12.05 -5.15 -11.31
C ARG A 13 12.90 -4.12 -12.03
N ALA A 14 12.41 -2.88 -12.15
CA ALA A 14 13.11 -1.80 -12.84
C ALA A 14 14.43 -1.40 -12.19
N ILE A 15 14.50 -1.44 -10.85
CA ILE A 15 15.73 -1.16 -10.09
C ILE A 15 16.58 -2.41 -9.82
N GLY A 16 16.20 -3.57 -10.42
CA GLY A 16 16.99 -4.80 -10.37
C GLY A 16 16.88 -5.60 -9.08
N LEU A 17 15.78 -5.43 -8.30
CA LEU A 17 15.54 -6.21 -7.08
C LEU A 17 14.79 -7.53 -7.37
N GLY A 18 14.06 -7.61 -8.48
CA GLY A 18 13.28 -8.80 -8.86
C GLY A 18 11.98 -8.97 -8.09
N TYR A 19 11.47 -10.21 -8.01
CA TYR A 19 10.19 -10.57 -7.40
C TYR A 19 10.40 -11.39 -6.11
N PRO A 20 9.52 -11.29 -5.08
CA PRO A 20 8.42 -10.35 -4.93
C PRO A 20 8.92 -8.92 -4.63
N GLY A 21 8.26 -7.90 -5.23
CA GLY A 21 8.74 -6.53 -5.18
C GLY A 21 8.53 -5.85 -3.85
N GLY A 22 7.36 -6.01 -3.22
CA GLY A 22 7.02 -5.35 -1.98
C GLY A 22 8.06 -5.53 -0.86
N PRO A 23 8.35 -6.78 -0.43
CA PRO A 23 9.34 -7.04 0.62
C PRO A 23 10.76 -6.57 0.27
N LYS A 24 11.14 -6.64 -1.02
CA LYS A 24 12.47 -6.23 -1.46
C LYS A 24 12.64 -4.73 -1.50
N ILE A 25 11.64 -3.98 -1.96
CA ILE A 25 11.63 -2.52 -1.88
C ILE A 25 11.65 -2.08 -0.42
N GLU A 26 10.81 -2.66 0.43
CA GLU A 26 10.79 -2.36 1.85
C GLU A 26 12.17 -2.53 2.49
N LYS A 27 12.82 -3.69 2.28
CA LYS A 27 14.14 -3.96 2.82
C LYS A 27 15.18 -2.91 2.38
N VAL A 28 15.23 -2.61 1.09
CA VAL A 28 16.21 -1.68 0.53
C VAL A 28 15.91 -0.23 0.90
N SER A 29 14.63 0.13 1.06
CA SER A 29 14.20 1.49 1.43
C SER A 29 14.72 1.94 2.81
N HIS A 30 14.99 1.01 3.73
CA HIS A 30 15.55 1.33 5.04
C HIS A 30 16.95 1.96 4.98
N GLU A 31 17.68 1.74 3.90
CA GLU A 31 19.03 2.28 3.67
C GLU A 31 18.99 3.59 2.86
N GLY A 32 17.81 3.99 2.37
CA GLY A 32 17.63 5.13 1.49
C GLY A 32 17.01 6.36 2.16
N ASN A 33 17.15 7.50 1.50
CA ASN A 33 16.48 8.73 1.89
C ASN A 33 15.09 8.84 1.21
N PRO A 34 13.97 8.85 1.97
CA PRO A 34 12.63 8.94 1.41
C PRO A 34 12.30 10.31 0.78
N HIS A 35 13.18 11.30 0.95
CA HIS A 35 13.07 12.64 0.40
C HIS A 35 14.11 12.94 -0.69
N ALA A 36 14.87 11.94 -1.14
CA ALA A 36 15.86 12.12 -2.20
C ALA A 36 15.23 12.47 -3.55
N MET A 37 14.01 11.99 -3.81
CA MET A 37 13.25 12.27 -5.03
C MET A 37 11.80 12.54 -4.69
N GLU A 38 11.22 13.55 -5.35
CA GLU A 38 9.78 13.82 -5.29
C GLU A 38 9.05 13.10 -6.42
N PHE A 39 8.49 11.94 -6.11
CA PHE A 39 7.59 11.25 -7.04
C PHE A 39 6.14 11.75 -6.90
N PRO A 40 5.37 11.75 -8.00
CA PRO A 40 4.00 12.28 -7.98
C PRO A 40 3.08 11.44 -7.07
N ARG A 41 2.18 12.13 -6.41
CA ARG A 41 1.07 11.57 -5.62
C ARG A 41 -0.22 11.88 -6.37
N ALA A 42 -0.68 10.90 -7.17
CA ALA A 42 -1.87 11.10 -7.99
C ALA A 42 -3.11 11.26 -7.11
N LYS A 43 -3.87 12.32 -7.40
CA LYS A 43 -5.25 12.50 -6.89
C LYS A 43 -6.19 12.36 -8.08
N ILE A 44 -7.21 11.51 -7.94
CA ILE A 44 -8.20 11.29 -8.99
C ILE A 44 -9.36 12.27 -8.75
N ALA A 45 -9.62 13.14 -9.73
CA ALA A 45 -10.58 14.23 -9.57
C ALA A 45 -12.02 13.74 -9.40
N ASP A 46 -12.39 12.67 -10.12
CA ASP A 46 -13.77 12.16 -10.17
C ASP A 46 -14.03 11.00 -9.20
N GLY A 47 -13.00 10.59 -8.44
CA GLY A 47 -13.10 9.51 -7.46
C GLY A 47 -12.22 9.80 -6.24
N PRO A 48 -12.74 10.52 -5.22
CA PRO A 48 -11.92 10.97 -4.09
C PRO A 48 -11.28 9.86 -3.27
N TYR A 49 -11.75 8.62 -3.44
CA TYR A 49 -11.22 7.43 -2.77
C TYR A 49 -10.53 6.46 -3.72
N ASP A 50 -10.50 6.77 -5.01
CA ASP A 50 -9.86 5.93 -6.00
C ASP A 50 -8.33 6.09 -5.93
N PHE A 51 -7.63 5.01 -6.29
CA PHE A 51 -6.18 4.96 -6.29
C PHE A 51 -5.64 4.80 -7.71
N SER A 52 -4.57 5.51 -8.01
CA SER A 52 -3.78 5.33 -9.23
C SER A 52 -2.30 5.32 -8.89
N PHE A 53 -1.63 4.21 -9.17
CA PHE A 53 -0.18 4.07 -8.97
C PHE A 53 0.60 4.00 -10.28
N SER A 54 -0.07 4.05 -11.42
CA SER A 54 0.58 4.05 -12.75
C SER A 54 1.45 5.30 -12.95
N GLY A 55 1.01 6.45 -12.45
CA GLY A 55 1.75 7.71 -12.52
C GLY A 55 3.08 7.67 -11.77
N VAL A 56 3.08 7.22 -10.53
CA VAL A 56 4.31 7.11 -9.73
C VAL A 56 5.26 6.07 -10.30
N LYS A 57 4.75 4.93 -10.78
CA LYS A 57 5.55 3.93 -11.49
C LYS A 57 6.23 4.53 -12.71
N SER A 58 5.47 5.21 -13.57
CA SER A 58 6.01 5.83 -14.79
C SER A 58 7.07 6.90 -14.48
N ALA A 59 6.87 7.69 -13.42
CA ALA A 59 7.86 8.68 -12.97
C ALA A 59 9.18 8.02 -12.55
N VAL A 60 9.12 6.91 -11.80
CA VAL A 60 10.31 6.13 -11.43
C VAL A 60 11.03 5.60 -12.67
N LEU A 61 10.30 4.99 -13.60
CA LEU A 61 10.89 4.45 -14.83
C LEU A 61 11.55 5.56 -15.68
N ASN A 62 10.90 6.70 -15.81
CA ASN A 62 11.43 7.85 -16.54
C ASN A 62 12.70 8.39 -15.87
N TYR A 63 12.73 8.47 -14.54
CA TYR A 63 13.91 8.88 -13.79
C TYR A 63 15.10 7.94 -14.06
N ILE A 64 14.87 6.62 -13.93
CA ILE A 64 15.92 5.62 -14.18
C ILE A 64 16.43 5.68 -15.62
N ASN A 65 15.53 5.79 -16.59
CA ASN A 65 15.91 5.90 -18.01
C ASN A 65 16.68 7.18 -18.28
N GLY A 66 16.27 8.31 -17.68
CA GLY A 66 16.99 9.57 -17.77
C GLY A 66 18.42 9.50 -17.21
N CYS A 67 18.61 8.83 -16.08
CA CYS A 67 19.93 8.58 -15.51
C CYS A 67 20.80 7.73 -16.45
N LYS A 68 20.23 6.63 -16.97
CA LYS A 68 20.95 5.74 -17.91
C LYS A 68 21.39 6.47 -19.19
N MET A 69 20.51 7.29 -19.77
CA MET A 69 20.83 8.06 -20.99
C MET A 69 21.94 9.10 -20.75
N LYS A 70 22.03 9.64 -19.54
CA LYS A 70 23.03 10.64 -19.16
C LYS A 70 24.32 10.01 -18.58
N GLY A 71 24.37 8.69 -18.43
CA GLY A 71 25.50 8.01 -17.77
C GLY A 71 25.64 8.35 -16.30
N ILE A 72 24.54 8.75 -15.63
CA ILE A 72 24.52 9.12 -14.20
C ILE A 72 24.15 7.88 -13.39
N GLU A 73 24.94 7.56 -12.37
CA GLU A 73 24.60 6.54 -11.40
C GLU A 73 23.45 7.03 -10.50
N TYR A 74 22.57 6.12 -10.11
CA TYR A 74 21.49 6.39 -9.18
C TYR A 74 21.54 5.45 -7.99
N ASN A 75 21.18 5.95 -6.82
CA ASN A 75 21.06 5.15 -5.60
C ASN A 75 19.71 4.40 -5.60
N ARG A 76 19.79 3.06 -5.63
CA ARG A 76 18.60 2.20 -5.60
C ARG A 76 17.81 2.32 -4.30
N ALA A 77 18.49 2.52 -3.18
CA ALA A 77 17.86 2.67 -1.88
C ALA A 77 17.06 3.96 -1.78
N ASP A 78 17.57 5.05 -2.34
CA ASP A 78 16.87 6.33 -2.39
C ASP A 78 15.62 6.25 -3.29
N ILE A 79 15.73 5.58 -4.45
CA ILE A 79 14.57 5.34 -5.30
C ILE A 79 13.52 4.51 -4.56
N ALA A 80 13.92 3.41 -3.92
CA ALA A 80 13.02 2.54 -3.18
C ALA A 80 12.32 3.28 -2.02
N ALA A 81 13.08 4.07 -1.25
CA ALA A 81 12.55 4.85 -0.12
C ALA A 81 11.58 5.94 -0.59
N SER A 82 11.95 6.72 -1.61
CA SER A 82 11.12 7.81 -2.15
C SER A 82 9.85 7.28 -2.82
N PHE A 83 9.96 6.17 -3.56
CA PHE A 83 8.80 5.48 -4.16
C PHE A 83 7.85 4.96 -3.08
N GLN A 84 8.37 4.20 -2.10
CA GLN A 84 7.57 3.66 -1.00
C GLN A 84 6.86 4.78 -0.23
N LYS A 85 7.56 5.88 0.04
CA LYS A 85 6.95 7.06 0.67
C LYS A 85 5.81 7.62 -0.16
N ALA A 86 5.99 7.81 -1.47
CA ALA A 86 4.95 8.35 -2.34
C ALA A 86 3.68 7.47 -2.34
N VAL A 87 3.83 6.14 -2.42
CA VAL A 87 2.70 5.20 -2.35
C VAL A 87 2.04 5.25 -0.97
N THR A 88 2.83 5.23 0.10
CA THR A 88 2.33 5.28 1.48
C THR A 88 1.54 6.55 1.75
N ASP A 89 2.05 7.71 1.31
CA ASP A 89 1.38 9.00 1.50
C ASP A 89 -0.01 9.00 0.85
N VAL A 90 -0.14 8.52 -0.39
CA VAL A 90 -1.44 8.43 -1.09
C VAL A 90 -2.42 7.53 -0.35
N LEU A 91 -1.96 6.36 0.12
CA LEU A 91 -2.81 5.41 0.85
C LEU A 91 -3.30 6.01 2.18
N VAL A 92 -2.42 6.68 2.92
CA VAL A 92 -2.76 7.31 4.20
C VAL A 92 -3.70 8.50 4.01
N ASP A 93 -3.40 9.39 3.05
CA ASP A 93 -4.20 10.57 2.79
C ASP A 93 -5.64 10.23 2.40
N ASN A 94 -5.82 9.29 1.46
CA ASN A 94 -7.15 8.86 1.03
C ASN A 94 -7.91 8.15 2.16
N ALA A 95 -7.23 7.29 2.93
CA ALA A 95 -7.85 6.62 4.08
C ALA A 95 -8.33 7.63 5.13
N MET A 96 -7.48 8.59 5.49
CA MET A 96 -7.84 9.62 6.48
C MET A 96 -8.93 10.57 5.98
N HIS A 97 -8.95 10.84 4.67
CA HIS A 97 -10.03 11.61 4.06
C HIS A 97 -11.37 10.86 4.19
N ALA A 98 -11.41 9.58 3.80
CA ALA A 98 -12.61 8.76 3.92
C ALA A 98 -13.10 8.64 5.38
N VAL A 99 -12.19 8.33 6.31
CA VAL A 99 -12.54 8.19 7.73
C VAL A 99 -13.18 9.47 8.29
N LYS A 100 -12.64 10.65 7.93
CA LYS A 100 -13.17 11.94 8.35
C LYS A 100 -14.52 12.26 7.72
N GLU A 101 -14.66 12.01 6.43
CA GLU A 101 -15.91 12.30 5.71
C GLU A 101 -17.07 11.44 6.20
N TYR A 102 -16.82 10.17 6.50
CA TYR A 102 -17.84 9.26 7.02
C TYR A 102 -17.98 9.28 8.55
N GLY A 103 -17.21 10.09 9.25
CA GLY A 103 -17.26 10.22 10.72
C GLY A 103 -16.95 8.91 11.44
N LEU A 104 -16.02 8.11 10.91
CA LEU A 104 -15.66 6.81 11.47
C LEU A 104 -14.61 6.95 12.57
N ASN A 105 -14.70 6.12 13.60
CA ASN A 105 -13.72 6.07 14.70
C ASN A 105 -12.89 4.78 14.72
N LYS A 106 -13.09 3.89 13.73
CA LYS A 106 -12.35 2.64 13.57
C LYS A 106 -11.89 2.49 12.11
N PHE A 107 -10.66 2.04 11.96
CA PHE A 107 -10.08 1.81 10.64
C PHE A 107 -9.25 0.53 10.64
N ALA A 108 -9.37 -0.26 9.58
CA ALA A 108 -8.61 -1.50 9.41
C ALA A 108 -7.97 -1.56 8.03
N ILE A 109 -6.76 -2.10 7.96
CA ILE A 109 -6.09 -2.43 6.69
C ILE A 109 -5.92 -3.94 6.57
N ALA A 110 -6.01 -4.44 5.34
CA ALA A 110 -5.80 -5.84 4.98
C ALA A 110 -5.19 -5.96 3.58
N GLY A 111 -4.82 -7.19 3.18
CA GLY A 111 -4.19 -7.48 1.89
C GLY A 111 -2.66 -7.41 1.94
N GLY A 112 -2.00 -7.85 0.86
CA GLY A 112 -0.54 -8.02 0.82
C GLY A 112 0.26 -6.76 1.17
N VAL A 113 -0.15 -5.59 0.67
CA VAL A 113 0.53 -4.32 0.94
C VAL A 113 0.38 -3.88 2.41
N ALA A 114 -0.66 -4.35 3.11
CA ALA A 114 -0.82 -4.12 4.55
C ALA A 114 0.26 -4.80 5.42
N SER A 115 1.08 -5.69 4.86
CA SER A 115 2.26 -6.23 5.56
C SER A 115 3.43 -5.25 5.63
N ASN A 116 3.46 -4.22 4.78
CA ASN A 116 4.53 -3.23 4.73
C ASN A 116 4.62 -2.42 6.03
N SER A 117 5.78 -2.44 6.68
CA SER A 117 5.99 -1.81 7.99
C SER A 117 5.91 -0.28 7.93
N SER A 118 6.40 0.33 6.84
CA SER A 118 6.34 1.78 6.66
C SER A 118 4.90 2.27 6.49
N LEU A 119 4.07 1.53 5.75
CA LEU A 119 2.64 1.82 5.64
C LEU A 119 1.94 1.69 7.00
N ARG A 120 2.21 0.62 7.74
CA ARG A 120 1.64 0.42 9.08
C ARG A 120 2.01 1.53 10.04
N ALA A 121 3.28 1.92 10.06
CA ALA A 121 3.76 2.99 10.93
C ALA A 121 3.10 4.33 10.60
N ALA A 122 3.04 4.70 9.31
CA ALA A 122 2.43 5.93 8.86
C ALA A 122 0.91 5.95 9.13
N MET A 123 0.21 4.84 8.86
CA MET A 123 -1.22 4.72 9.12
C MET A 123 -1.53 4.77 10.61
N LYS A 124 -0.74 4.08 11.44
CA LYS A 124 -0.87 4.13 12.90
C LYS A 124 -0.73 5.56 13.41
N GLN A 125 0.32 6.27 13.00
CA GLN A 125 0.54 7.66 13.38
C GLN A 125 -0.62 8.57 12.95
N ALA A 126 -1.14 8.39 11.73
CA ALA A 126 -2.27 9.17 11.23
C ALA A 126 -3.56 8.88 12.02
N CYS A 127 -3.82 7.62 12.35
CA CYS A 127 -4.97 7.22 13.17
C CYS A 127 -4.87 7.76 14.61
N GLU A 128 -3.72 7.62 15.25
CA GLU A 128 -3.48 8.17 16.60
C GLU A 128 -3.70 9.68 16.66
N LYS A 129 -3.19 10.43 15.67
CA LYS A 129 -3.39 11.88 15.58
C LYS A 129 -4.86 12.32 15.43
N ASN A 130 -5.70 11.44 14.88
CA ASN A 130 -7.12 11.70 14.64
C ASN A 130 -8.05 10.94 15.60
N GLU A 131 -7.51 10.34 16.67
CA GLU A 131 -8.25 9.56 17.68
C GLU A 131 -9.06 8.39 17.09
N ILE A 132 -8.49 7.71 16.08
CA ILE A 132 -9.10 6.58 15.38
C ILE A 132 -8.46 5.28 15.88
N GLU A 133 -9.28 4.30 16.22
CA GLU A 133 -8.81 2.94 16.53
C GLU A 133 -8.31 2.25 15.25
N PHE A 134 -7.04 1.83 15.25
CA PHE A 134 -6.41 1.22 14.08
C PHE A 134 -6.19 -0.27 14.26
N TYR A 135 -6.63 -1.06 13.26
CA TYR A 135 -6.53 -2.51 13.24
C TYR A 135 -5.78 -2.99 12.00
N TYR A 136 -4.97 -4.02 12.17
CA TYR A 136 -4.30 -4.73 11.08
C TYR A 136 -3.96 -6.15 11.49
N PRO A 137 -4.02 -7.14 10.57
CA PRO A 137 -3.67 -8.52 10.87
C PRO A 137 -2.16 -8.66 11.04
N SER A 138 -1.72 -9.76 11.67
CA SER A 138 -0.30 -10.12 11.62
C SER A 138 0.14 -10.38 10.17
N PRO A 139 1.42 -10.18 9.81
CA PRO A 139 1.90 -10.27 8.42
C PRO A 139 1.53 -11.57 7.71
N ILE A 140 1.52 -12.69 8.44
CA ILE A 140 1.17 -14.02 7.90
C ILE A 140 -0.28 -14.11 7.39
N PHE A 141 -1.18 -13.25 7.89
CA PHE A 141 -2.59 -13.22 7.48
C PHE A 141 -2.90 -12.08 6.50
N CYS A 142 -1.90 -11.31 6.06
CA CYS A 142 -2.10 -10.24 5.08
C CYS A 142 -2.25 -10.75 3.65
N THR A 143 -1.66 -11.89 3.33
CA THR A 143 -1.79 -12.56 2.03
C THR A 143 -2.81 -13.70 2.11
N ASP A 144 -3.14 -14.29 0.97
CA ASP A 144 -4.08 -15.41 0.89
C ASP A 144 -3.68 -16.53 1.85
N ASN A 145 -4.63 -16.97 2.67
CA ASN A 145 -4.41 -18.02 3.65
C ASN A 145 -5.70 -18.79 3.95
N ALA A 146 -5.56 -20.06 4.36
CA ALA A 146 -6.70 -20.93 4.62
C ALA A 146 -7.56 -20.46 5.80
N ALA A 147 -6.99 -19.76 6.78
CA ALA A 147 -7.74 -19.29 7.94
C ALA A 147 -8.82 -18.27 7.57
N MET A 148 -8.53 -17.33 6.65
CA MET A 148 -9.52 -16.35 6.21
C MET A 148 -10.69 -17.00 5.47
N ILE A 149 -10.42 -18.04 4.67
CA ILE A 149 -11.46 -18.83 3.98
C ILE A 149 -12.30 -19.61 4.98
N GLY A 150 -11.65 -20.26 5.96
CA GLY A 150 -12.34 -21.00 7.02
C GLY A 150 -13.28 -20.12 7.84
N VAL A 151 -12.82 -18.94 8.25
CA VAL A 151 -13.64 -17.97 9.00
C VAL A 151 -14.83 -17.47 8.16
N ALA A 152 -14.60 -17.15 6.89
CA ALA A 152 -15.67 -16.73 5.98
C ALA A 152 -16.72 -17.84 5.80
N ALA A 153 -16.30 -19.10 5.60
CA ALA A 153 -17.19 -20.23 5.45
C ALA A 153 -18.04 -20.48 6.70
N VAL A 154 -17.45 -20.43 7.89
CA VAL A 154 -18.18 -20.60 9.17
C VAL A 154 -19.18 -19.47 9.36
N SER A 155 -18.76 -18.22 9.16
CA SER A 155 -19.66 -17.06 9.30
C SER A 155 -20.84 -17.13 8.33
N TYR A 156 -20.58 -17.50 7.08
CA TYR A 156 -21.64 -17.65 6.06
C TYR A 156 -22.63 -18.77 6.42
N THR A 157 -22.15 -19.91 6.90
CA THR A 157 -23.00 -21.04 7.30
C THR A 157 -23.91 -20.66 8.49
N HIS A 158 -23.38 -19.94 9.47
CA HIS A 158 -24.17 -19.48 10.62
C HIS A 158 -25.23 -18.45 10.24
N LEU A 159 -24.89 -17.48 9.38
CA LEU A 159 -25.86 -16.48 8.90
C LEU A 159 -27.03 -17.13 8.15
N ARG A 160 -26.77 -18.09 7.25
CA ARG A 160 -27.83 -18.81 6.53
C ARG A 160 -28.66 -19.77 7.41
N ALA A 161 -28.08 -20.34 8.45
CA ALA A 161 -28.85 -21.20 9.37
C ALA A 161 -29.96 -20.42 10.10
N HIS A 162 -29.86 -19.11 10.21
CA HIS A 162 -30.93 -18.27 10.76
C HIS A 162 -32.03 -17.93 9.75
N GLU A 163 -31.72 -17.88 8.45
CA GLU A 163 -32.69 -17.59 7.40
C GLU A 163 -33.68 -18.77 7.12
N THR A 164 -33.26 -20.02 7.40
CA THR A 164 -34.08 -21.21 7.15
C THR A 164 -35.01 -21.60 8.31
N ARG A 165 -34.98 -20.88 9.43
CA ARG A 165 -35.90 -21.11 10.58
C ARG A 165 -37.21 -20.32 10.51
N GLY A 166 -37.49 -19.65 9.40
CA GLY A 166 -38.66 -18.79 9.20
C GLY A 166 -39.66 -19.29 8.14
N ILE A 167 -39.73 -20.63 7.87
CA ILE A 167 -40.77 -21.25 7.02
C ILE A 167 -41.54 -22.26 7.86
#